data_bef3e205f32622d57b365d711d3daad9
#
_entry.id   bef3e205f32622d57b365d711d3daad9
#
_cell.length_a   1.000
_cell.length_b   1.000
_cell.length_c   1.000
_cell.angle_alpha   90.00
_cell.angle_beta   90.00
_cell.angle_gamma   90.00
#
_symmetry.space_group_name_H-M   'P 1'
#
loop_
_entity.id
_entity.type
_entity.pdbx_description
1 polymer ?
#
loop_
_entity_poly.entity_id
_entity_poly.type
_entity_poly.pdbx_seq_one_letter_code
_entity_poly.pdbx_strand_id
1 'polypeptide(L)'
;RDLSARGFRVILSARREERLRELAEELGDNTRVVVCDVSDREECLRLYEETKSEKISVLVNCAGFGAVGSFDKLPLDTELKMIDTNVTAVHMLTKLFLKDFVAADRGYIMNIASSAGLMYGGPMMATYYASKAYVVSLTSAIYEELRVRNSRVHVCAVCPGPVDTEFNDVANCKFGVSSITPQFCAKKALEGMFGRKLIIIPEKSIKALYAGSKFAPRGIVLKVTGKVQKKKLDK
;
A
#
# COMPACT_ATOMS: atom_id res chain seq x y z
N ARG A 1 13.04 7.71 -5.23
CA ARG A 1 13.46 8.99 -5.82
C ARG A 1 13.13 10.16 -4.90
N ASP A 2 11.85 10.44 -4.58
CA ASP A 2 11.43 11.61 -3.78
C ASP A 2 12.02 11.65 -2.36
N LEU A 3 12.21 10.50 -1.70
CA LEU A 3 12.87 10.42 -0.39
C LEU A 3 14.38 10.66 -0.53
N SER A 4 15.03 10.08 -1.54
CA SER A 4 16.44 10.32 -1.84
C SER A 4 16.71 11.80 -2.13
N ALA A 5 15.87 12.43 -2.97
CA ALA A 5 15.94 13.87 -3.26
C ALA A 5 15.75 14.76 -2.02
N ARG A 6 15.14 14.24 -0.93
CA ARG A 6 15.00 14.90 0.37
C ARG A 6 16.17 14.61 1.32
N GLY A 7 17.21 13.93 0.86
CA GLY A 7 18.42 13.61 1.64
C GLY A 7 18.31 12.36 2.52
N PHE A 8 17.28 11.53 2.36
CA PHE A 8 17.20 10.25 3.06
C PHE A 8 18.16 9.24 2.42
N ARG A 9 18.82 8.43 3.25
CA ARG A 9 19.35 7.14 2.81
C ARG A 9 18.18 6.21 2.54
N VAL A 10 18.24 5.48 1.42
CA VAL A 10 17.11 4.65 0.98
C VAL A 10 17.53 3.18 0.93
N ILE A 11 16.78 2.33 1.60
CA ILE A 11 16.87 0.88 1.43
C ILE A 11 15.76 0.46 0.47
N LEU A 12 16.16 -0.09 -0.67
CA LEU A 12 15.26 -0.62 -1.69
C LEU A 12 15.06 -2.11 -1.46
N SER A 13 13.82 -2.54 -1.27
CA SER A 13 13.50 -3.95 -1.08
C SER A 13 12.40 -4.40 -2.02
N ALA A 14 12.66 -5.44 -2.81
CA ALA A 14 11.72 -6.12 -3.70
C ALA A 14 12.32 -7.44 -4.19
N ARG A 15 11.56 -8.21 -5.00
CA ARG A 15 11.98 -9.51 -5.55
C ARG A 15 12.92 -9.41 -6.74
N ARG A 16 12.81 -8.34 -7.53
CA ARG A 16 13.53 -8.17 -8.81
C ARG A 16 14.84 -7.43 -8.57
N GLU A 17 15.91 -8.19 -8.33
CA GLU A 17 17.22 -7.64 -8.00
C GLU A 17 17.77 -6.68 -9.05
N GLU A 18 17.67 -7.03 -10.34
CA GLU A 18 18.18 -6.19 -11.43
C GLU A 18 17.57 -4.78 -11.39
N ARG A 19 16.23 -4.68 -11.25
CA ARG A 19 15.54 -3.39 -11.15
C ARG A 19 15.89 -2.59 -9.89
N LEU A 20 16.19 -3.30 -8.79
CA LEU A 20 16.66 -2.63 -7.58
C LEU A 20 18.05 -2.04 -7.79
N ARG A 21 18.94 -2.76 -8.48
CA ARG A 21 20.29 -2.30 -8.77
C ARG A 21 20.29 -1.12 -9.74
N GLU A 22 19.53 -1.18 -10.84
CA GLU A 22 19.33 -0.04 -11.76
C GLU A 22 18.86 1.21 -11.01
N LEU A 23 17.87 1.06 -10.13
CA LEU A 23 17.39 2.19 -9.35
C LEU A 23 18.41 2.67 -8.31
N ALA A 24 19.18 1.77 -7.72
CA ALA A 24 20.23 2.15 -6.78
C ALA A 24 21.36 2.93 -7.46
N GLU A 25 21.78 2.53 -8.67
CA GLU A 25 22.74 3.26 -9.50
C GLU A 25 22.24 4.68 -9.83
N GLU A 26 20.95 4.81 -10.18
CA GLU A 26 20.31 6.12 -10.42
C GLU A 26 20.32 7.02 -9.17
N LEU A 27 20.07 6.43 -7.99
CA LEU A 27 19.96 7.16 -6.73
C LEU A 27 21.30 7.44 -6.05
N GLY A 28 22.35 6.75 -6.46
CA GLY A 28 23.72 6.94 -5.96
C GLY A 28 24.02 6.27 -4.62
N ASP A 29 25.16 6.62 -4.03
CA ASP A 29 25.81 5.93 -2.89
C ASP A 29 24.98 5.86 -1.60
N ASN A 30 23.97 6.69 -1.45
CA ASN A 30 23.07 6.69 -0.30
C ASN A 30 21.95 5.63 -0.41
N THR A 31 22.14 4.62 -1.27
CA THR A 31 21.12 3.61 -1.53
C THR A 31 21.68 2.21 -1.24
N ARG A 32 20.90 1.40 -0.54
CA ARG A 32 21.18 -0.03 -0.29
C ARG A 32 20.08 -0.89 -0.89
N VAL A 33 20.47 -2.02 -1.46
CA VAL A 33 19.54 -3.03 -1.99
C VAL A 33 19.45 -4.21 -1.02
N VAL A 34 18.24 -4.66 -0.73
CA VAL A 34 17.95 -5.91 -0.01
C VAL A 34 16.89 -6.67 -0.79
N VAL A 35 17.29 -7.74 -1.49
CA VAL A 35 16.34 -8.59 -2.22
C VAL A 35 15.48 -9.35 -1.22
N CYS A 36 14.15 -9.28 -1.38
CA CYS A 36 13.21 -9.90 -0.45
C CYS A 36 11.87 -10.17 -1.15
N ASP A 37 11.34 -11.37 -1.01
CA ASP A 37 9.93 -11.66 -1.31
C ASP A 37 9.11 -11.52 -0.02
N VAL A 38 8.47 -10.39 0.15
CA VAL A 38 7.67 -10.11 1.35
C VAL A 38 6.44 -11.04 1.49
N SER A 39 6.08 -11.84 0.49
CA SER A 39 5.07 -12.89 0.65
C SER A 39 5.56 -14.08 1.49
N ASP A 40 6.87 -14.16 1.73
CA ASP A 40 7.48 -15.11 2.64
C ASP A 40 7.72 -14.44 4.01
N ARG A 41 7.26 -15.12 5.07
CA ARG A 41 7.35 -14.60 6.44
C ARG A 41 8.78 -14.56 6.97
N GLU A 42 9.59 -15.58 6.64
CA GLU A 42 10.99 -15.64 7.05
C GLU A 42 11.80 -14.53 6.36
N GLU A 43 11.50 -14.25 5.10
CA GLU A 43 12.10 -13.13 4.37
C GLU A 43 11.73 -11.77 4.98
N CYS A 44 10.50 -11.59 5.45
CA CYS A 44 10.11 -10.39 6.18
C CYS A 44 10.89 -10.22 7.50
N LEU A 45 11.10 -11.32 8.25
CA LEU A 45 11.91 -11.30 9.46
C LEU A 45 13.37 -11.00 9.13
N ARG A 46 13.95 -11.65 8.10
CA ARG A 46 15.30 -11.39 7.63
C ARG A 46 15.50 -9.93 7.23
N LEU A 47 14.57 -9.36 6.45
CA LEU A 47 14.62 -7.94 6.06
C LEU A 47 14.67 -7.02 7.28
N TYR A 48 13.84 -7.28 8.28
CA TYR A 48 13.86 -6.50 9.52
C TYR A 48 15.17 -6.65 10.25
N GLU A 49 15.67 -7.89 10.48
CA GLU A 49 16.91 -8.16 11.18
C GLU A 49 18.13 -7.50 10.51
N GLU A 50 18.21 -7.55 9.19
CA GLU A 50 19.27 -6.94 8.40
C GLU A 50 19.27 -5.40 8.44
N THR A 51 18.12 -4.78 8.70
CA THR A 51 17.97 -3.32 8.57
C THR A 51 17.74 -2.60 9.89
N LYS A 52 17.35 -3.28 10.97
CA LYS A 52 17.02 -2.66 12.25
C LYS A 52 18.14 -1.81 12.87
N SER A 53 19.42 -2.17 12.63
CA SER A 53 20.58 -1.42 13.11
C SER A 53 20.81 -0.09 12.40
N GLU A 54 20.19 0.13 11.24
CA GLU A 54 20.40 1.34 10.41
C GLU A 54 19.54 2.53 10.84
N LYS A 55 18.89 2.46 12.00
CA LYS A 55 18.06 3.55 12.56
C LYS A 55 17.02 4.04 11.56
N ILE A 56 16.24 3.11 11.00
CA ILE A 56 15.18 3.42 10.05
C ILE A 56 14.25 4.48 10.64
N SER A 57 13.92 5.50 9.86
CA SER A 57 13.03 6.59 10.26
C SER A 57 11.72 6.61 9.47
N VAL A 58 11.67 5.95 8.32
CA VAL A 58 10.49 5.84 7.47
C VAL A 58 10.38 4.41 6.94
N LEU A 59 9.26 3.75 7.20
CA LEU A 59 8.88 2.49 6.55
C LEU A 59 7.79 2.76 5.53
N VAL A 60 7.98 2.28 4.30
CA VAL A 60 6.96 2.31 3.24
C VAL A 60 6.61 0.89 2.83
N ASN A 61 5.46 0.40 3.26
CA ASN A 61 4.91 -0.87 2.81
C ASN A 61 4.19 -0.66 1.47
N CYS A 62 4.93 -0.85 0.37
CA CYS A 62 4.46 -0.58 -0.99
C CYS A 62 4.13 -1.85 -1.79
N ALA A 63 4.70 -2.99 -1.42
CA ALA A 63 4.46 -4.25 -2.11
C ALA A 63 2.97 -4.62 -2.07
N GLY A 64 2.45 -5.09 -3.18
CA GLY A 64 1.06 -5.52 -3.29
C GLY A 64 0.64 -5.72 -4.74
N PHE A 65 -0.33 -6.58 -4.93
CA PHE A 65 -0.92 -6.84 -6.24
C PHE A 65 -2.41 -7.15 -6.12
N GLY A 66 -3.10 -7.23 -7.26
CA GLY A 66 -4.51 -7.57 -7.35
C GLY A 66 -4.73 -8.62 -8.44
N ALA A 67 -5.89 -9.28 -8.39
CA ALA A 67 -6.37 -10.15 -9.44
C ALA A 67 -7.85 -9.84 -9.71
N VAL A 68 -8.25 -9.93 -10.98
CA VAL A 68 -9.62 -9.70 -11.43
C VAL A 68 -10.22 -11.02 -11.90
N GLY A 69 -11.34 -11.39 -11.33
CA GLY A 69 -12.08 -12.62 -11.63
C GLY A 69 -13.16 -12.89 -10.60
N SER A 70 -14.13 -13.73 -10.91
CA SER A 70 -15.10 -14.16 -9.88
C SER A 70 -14.40 -15.03 -8.85
N PHE A 71 -14.81 -14.90 -7.59
CA PHE A 71 -14.17 -15.53 -6.45
C PHE A 71 -14.09 -17.06 -6.56
N ASP A 72 -15.11 -17.67 -7.16
CA ASP A 72 -15.19 -19.11 -7.41
C ASP A 72 -14.26 -19.62 -8.52
N LYS A 73 -13.67 -18.71 -9.32
CA LYS A 73 -12.83 -19.06 -10.49
C LYS A 73 -11.38 -18.66 -10.36
N LEU A 74 -11.07 -17.71 -9.48
CA LEU A 74 -9.67 -17.34 -9.25
C LEU A 74 -8.91 -18.50 -8.59
N PRO A 75 -7.68 -18.81 -9.02
CA PRO A 75 -6.87 -19.83 -8.38
C PRO A 75 -6.61 -19.51 -6.91
N LEU A 76 -6.84 -20.47 -6.02
CA LEU A 76 -6.64 -20.31 -4.57
C LEU A 76 -5.24 -19.81 -4.23
N ASP A 77 -4.20 -20.37 -4.89
CA ASP A 77 -2.80 -19.95 -4.64
C ASP A 77 -2.54 -18.48 -4.98
N THR A 78 -3.22 -17.95 -6.01
CA THR A 78 -3.15 -16.52 -6.35
C THR A 78 -3.76 -15.67 -5.23
N GLU A 79 -4.89 -16.09 -4.69
CA GLU A 79 -5.56 -15.38 -3.61
C GLU A 79 -4.77 -15.45 -2.29
N LEU A 80 -4.23 -16.63 -1.94
CA LEU A 80 -3.38 -16.80 -0.77
C LEU A 80 -2.10 -15.95 -0.87
N LYS A 81 -1.43 -15.98 -2.03
CA LYS A 81 -0.25 -15.12 -2.26
C LYS A 81 -0.59 -13.63 -2.19
N MET A 82 -1.80 -13.23 -2.62
CA MET A 82 -2.28 -11.86 -2.47
C MET A 82 -2.48 -11.50 -0.98
N ILE A 83 -3.03 -12.41 -0.18
CA ILE A 83 -3.18 -12.23 1.26
C ILE A 83 -1.81 -12.11 1.93
N ASP A 84 -0.87 -13.00 1.60
CA ASP A 84 0.47 -12.96 2.18
C ASP A 84 1.19 -11.66 1.86
N THR A 85 1.13 -11.19 0.60
CA THR A 85 1.76 -9.94 0.20
C THR A 85 1.03 -8.70 0.76
N ASN A 86 -0.30 -8.61 0.57
CA ASN A 86 -1.05 -7.39 0.87
C ASN A 86 -1.42 -7.26 2.35
N VAL A 87 -1.47 -8.36 3.10
CA VAL A 87 -1.93 -8.40 4.50
C VAL A 87 -0.82 -8.85 5.43
N THR A 88 -0.33 -10.09 5.29
CA THR A 88 0.64 -10.68 6.22
C THR A 88 1.94 -9.87 6.26
N ALA A 89 2.51 -9.55 5.10
CA ALA A 89 3.73 -8.73 5.01
C ALA A 89 3.55 -7.35 5.64
N VAL A 90 2.46 -6.65 5.29
CA VAL A 90 2.17 -5.31 5.83
C VAL A 90 2.00 -5.37 7.34
N HIS A 91 1.29 -6.38 7.85
CA HIS A 91 1.11 -6.58 9.30
C HIS A 91 2.45 -6.81 10.00
N MET A 92 3.26 -7.76 9.50
CA MET A 92 4.54 -8.12 10.10
C MET A 92 5.50 -6.94 10.13
N LEU A 93 5.78 -6.35 8.97
CA LEU A 93 6.72 -5.23 8.87
C LEU A 93 6.24 -4.02 9.67
N THR A 94 4.95 -3.69 9.60
CA THR A 94 4.38 -2.62 10.46
C THR A 94 4.62 -2.93 11.94
N LYS A 95 4.34 -4.16 12.41
CA LYS A 95 4.50 -4.54 13.81
C LYS A 95 5.96 -4.49 14.28
N LEU A 96 6.89 -4.98 13.47
CA LEU A 96 8.31 -5.03 13.80
C LEU A 96 8.90 -3.61 13.90
N PHE A 97 8.76 -2.81 12.85
CA PHE A 97 9.32 -1.45 12.84
C PHE A 97 8.60 -0.50 13.79
N LEU A 98 7.28 -0.67 14.00
CA LEU A 98 6.53 0.15 14.95
C LEU A 98 7.08 0.02 16.36
N LYS A 99 7.52 -1.17 16.78
CA LYS A 99 8.12 -1.39 18.09
C LYS A 99 9.35 -0.51 18.30
N ASP A 100 10.24 -0.45 17.29
CA ASP A 100 11.46 0.37 17.36
C ASP A 100 11.13 1.87 17.30
N PHE A 101 10.17 2.26 16.45
CA PHE A 101 9.75 3.64 16.34
C PHE A 101 9.11 4.17 17.64
N VAL A 102 8.29 3.33 18.30
CA VAL A 102 7.70 3.67 19.61
C VAL A 102 8.77 3.77 20.67
N ALA A 103 9.75 2.87 20.71
CA ALA A 103 10.87 2.94 21.66
C ALA A 103 11.71 4.20 21.47
N ALA A 104 11.89 4.65 20.22
CA ALA A 104 12.60 5.89 19.89
C ALA A 104 11.71 7.15 19.93
N ASP A 105 10.41 6.99 20.13
CA ASP A 105 9.34 7.99 20.02
C ASP A 105 9.48 8.87 18.77
N ARG A 106 9.84 8.27 17.64
CA ARG A 106 9.98 8.92 16.33
C ARG A 106 9.88 7.91 15.20
N GLY A 107 9.36 8.32 14.06
CA GLY A 107 9.30 7.55 12.84
C GLY A 107 7.97 7.69 12.10
N TYR A 108 7.97 7.23 10.87
CA TYR A 108 6.81 7.26 9.99
C TYR A 108 6.59 5.88 9.37
N ILE A 109 5.35 5.40 9.37
CA ILE A 109 4.95 4.20 8.63
C ILE A 109 3.89 4.62 7.61
N MET A 110 4.16 4.33 6.35
CA MET A 110 3.24 4.55 5.24
C MET A 110 2.83 3.22 4.62
N ASN A 111 1.58 2.85 4.78
CA ASN A 111 1.01 1.64 4.22
C ASN A 111 0.28 1.97 2.92
N ILE A 112 0.68 1.37 1.80
CA ILE A 112 -0.01 1.58 0.52
C ILE A 112 -1.23 0.65 0.46
N ALA A 113 -2.37 1.25 0.76
CA ALA A 113 -3.68 0.63 0.63
C ALA A 113 -4.23 0.81 -0.81
N SER A 114 -5.46 1.25 -0.94
CA SER A 114 -6.14 1.59 -2.20
C SER A 114 -7.48 2.25 -1.88
N SER A 115 -8.07 2.98 -2.81
CA SER A 115 -9.47 3.37 -2.76
C SER A 115 -10.41 2.16 -2.60
N ALA A 116 -10.00 0.98 -3.06
CA ALA A 116 -10.70 -0.30 -2.82
C ALA A 116 -10.88 -0.60 -1.32
N GLY A 117 -9.91 -0.25 -0.49
CA GLY A 117 -9.98 -0.44 0.97
C GLY A 117 -10.93 0.51 1.69
N LEU A 118 -11.40 1.54 1.02
CA LEU A 118 -12.38 2.50 1.55
C LEU A 118 -13.82 2.15 1.18
N MET A 119 -14.02 1.17 0.30
CA MET A 119 -15.34 0.74 -0.21
C MET A 119 -15.84 -0.49 0.54
N TYR A 120 -17.15 -0.72 0.49
CA TYR A 120 -17.79 -1.88 1.16
C TYR A 120 -17.40 -3.25 0.59
N GLY A 121 -16.83 -3.29 -0.60
CA GLY A 121 -16.40 -4.50 -1.30
C GLY A 121 -16.30 -4.29 -2.80
N GLY A 122 -15.63 -5.20 -3.50
CA GLY A 122 -15.47 -5.17 -4.95
C GLY A 122 -15.80 -6.51 -5.60
N PRO A 123 -17.04 -6.70 -6.10
CA PRO A 123 -17.33 -7.87 -6.92
C PRO A 123 -16.28 -8.02 -8.02
N MET A 124 -15.86 -9.24 -8.34
CA MET A 124 -14.76 -9.58 -9.25
C MET A 124 -13.35 -9.25 -8.76
N MET A 125 -13.19 -8.69 -7.54
CA MET A 125 -11.91 -8.40 -6.89
C MET A 125 -12.04 -8.57 -5.36
N ALA A 126 -12.78 -9.57 -4.91
CA ALA A 126 -13.19 -9.72 -3.51
C ALA A 126 -11.99 -9.72 -2.55
N THR A 127 -11.01 -10.60 -2.78
CA THR A 127 -9.80 -10.73 -1.95
C THR A 127 -8.96 -9.45 -1.95
N TYR A 128 -8.83 -8.79 -3.11
CA TYR A 128 -8.10 -7.52 -3.20
C TYR A 128 -8.75 -6.43 -2.32
N TYR A 129 -10.06 -6.22 -2.46
CA TYR A 129 -10.78 -5.22 -1.66
C TYR A 129 -10.69 -5.53 -0.17
N ALA A 130 -10.89 -6.80 0.21
CA ALA A 130 -10.77 -7.23 1.61
C ALA A 130 -9.35 -6.99 2.15
N SER A 131 -8.30 -7.32 1.38
CA SER A 131 -6.91 -7.10 1.78
C SER A 131 -6.60 -5.62 1.99
N LYS A 132 -7.09 -4.75 1.12
CA LYS A 132 -6.86 -3.30 1.23
C LYS A 132 -7.71 -2.66 2.34
N ALA A 133 -8.90 -3.19 2.62
CA ALA A 133 -9.71 -2.79 3.78
C ALA A 133 -9.03 -3.17 5.11
N TYR A 134 -8.39 -4.35 5.18
CA TYR A 134 -7.57 -4.74 6.31
C TYR A 134 -6.47 -3.71 6.59
N VAL A 135 -5.72 -3.30 5.57
CA VAL A 135 -4.62 -2.32 5.71
C VAL A 135 -5.14 -0.97 6.23
N VAL A 136 -6.26 -0.49 5.70
CA VAL A 136 -6.89 0.77 6.16
C VAL A 136 -7.31 0.66 7.62
N SER A 137 -7.99 -0.42 8.00
CA SER A 137 -8.48 -0.65 9.36
C SER A 137 -7.35 -0.77 10.37
N LEU A 138 -6.34 -1.61 10.06
CA LEU A 138 -5.15 -1.79 10.89
C LEU A 138 -4.42 -0.44 11.12
N THR A 139 -4.17 0.30 10.04
CA THR A 139 -3.46 1.59 10.11
C THR A 139 -4.24 2.60 10.94
N SER A 140 -5.56 2.63 10.80
CA SER A 140 -6.43 3.55 11.55
C SER A 140 -6.43 3.26 13.06
N ALA A 141 -6.46 1.97 13.43
CA ALA A 141 -6.41 1.55 14.84
C ALA A 141 -5.06 1.94 15.46
N ILE A 142 -3.94 1.61 14.79
CA ILE A 142 -2.59 1.95 15.27
C ILE A 142 -2.42 3.48 15.40
N TYR A 143 -2.92 4.24 14.43
CA TYR A 143 -2.87 5.71 14.49
C TYR A 143 -3.55 6.23 15.77
N GLU A 144 -4.74 5.73 16.10
CA GLU A 144 -5.47 6.18 17.30
C GLU A 144 -4.77 5.75 18.58
N GLU A 145 -4.21 4.54 18.65
CA GLU A 145 -3.39 4.09 19.78
C GLU A 145 -2.18 5.00 20.02
N LEU A 146 -1.50 5.43 18.96
CA LEU A 146 -0.37 6.36 19.04
C LEU A 146 -0.81 7.76 19.47
N ARG A 147 -1.95 8.22 18.93
CA ARG A 147 -2.53 9.54 19.27
C ARG A 147 -2.89 9.63 20.75
N VAL A 148 -3.54 8.61 21.30
CA VAL A 148 -3.92 8.56 22.73
C VAL A 148 -2.69 8.58 23.64
N ARG A 149 -1.57 7.97 23.19
CA ARG A 149 -0.30 7.97 23.93
C ARG A 149 0.53 9.25 23.73
N ASN A 150 0.04 10.23 22.97
CA ASN A 150 0.80 11.43 22.57
C ASN A 150 2.15 11.10 21.91
N SER A 151 2.27 9.97 21.20
CA SER A 151 3.49 9.57 20.54
C SER A 151 3.82 10.46 19.34
N ARG A 152 5.12 10.70 19.13
CA ARG A 152 5.61 11.41 17.94
C ARG A 152 5.69 10.50 16.70
N VAL A 153 5.53 9.21 16.87
CA VAL A 153 5.41 8.26 15.73
C VAL A 153 4.14 8.56 14.93
N HIS A 154 4.21 8.43 13.63
CA HIS A 154 3.07 8.62 12.75
C HIS A 154 2.87 7.44 11.82
N VAL A 155 1.63 6.98 11.67
CA VAL A 155 1.24 5.96 10.70
C VAL A 155 0.15 6.49 9.80
N CYS A 156 0.19 6.15 8.51
CA CYS A 156 -0.81 6.57 7.53
C CYS A 156 -1.09 5.49 6.49
N ALA A 157 -2.27 5.54 5.90
CA ALA A 157 -2.66 4.74 4.75
C ALA A 157 -2.83 5.61 3.51
N VAL A 158 -2.16 5.27 2.43
CA VAL A 158 -2.34 5.90 1.11
C VAL A 158 -3.37 5.08 0.34
N CYS A 159 -4.44 5.73 -0.07
CA CYS A 159 -5.60 5.11 -0.71
C CYS A 159 -5.82 5.68 -2.12
N PRO A 160 -4.91 5.39 -3.08
CA PRO A 160 -5.05 5.90 -4.44
C PRO A 160 -6.19 5.19 -5.18
N GLY A 161 -6.72 5.86 -6.18
CA GLY A 161 -7.43 5.25 -7.28
C GLY A 161 -6.47 4.52 -8.24
N PRO A 162 -6.83 4.37 -9.53
CA PRO A 162 -5.93 3.80 -10.53
C PRO A 162 -4.65 4.64 -10.70
N VAL A 163 -3.50 3.98 -10.59
CA VAL A 163 -2.19 4.57 -10.87
C VAL A 163 -1.59 3.86 -12.09
N ASP A 164 -1.01 4.60 -13.00
CA ASP A 164 -0.41 4.07 -14.21
C ASP A 164 0.92 3.37 -13.88
N THR A 165 0.83 2.07 -13.64
CA THR A 165 1.94 1.19 -13.23
C THR A 165 1.72 -0.21 -13.78
N GLU A 166 2.72 -1.09 -13.66
CA GLU A 166 2.63 -2.51 -13.98
C GLU A 166 1.51 -3.26 -13.21
N PHE A 167 0.88 -2.62 -12.21
CA PHE A 167 -0.25 -3.23 -11.48
C PHE A 167 -1.36 -3.67 -12.42
N ASN A 168 -1.62 -2.91 -13.49
CA ASN A 168 -2.66 -3.20 -14.47
C ASN A 168 -2.36 -4.49 -15.23
N ASP A 169 -1.09 -4.69 -15.60
CA ASP A 169 -0.62 -5.87 -16.31
C ASP A 169 -0.68 -7.11 -15.41
N VAL A 170 -0.21 -6.98 -14.17
CA VAL A 170 -0.24 -8.05 -13.16
C VAL A 170 -1.67 -8.45 -12.80
N ALA A 171 -2.57 -7.48 -12.67
CA ALA A 171 -3.98 -7.72 -12.38
C ALA A 171 -4.78 -8.17 -13.62
N ASN A 172 -4.14 -8.22 -14.80
CA ASN A 172 -4.76 -8.52 -16.09
C ASN A 172 -6.04 -7.69 -16.32
N CYS A 173 -5.96 -6.38 -16.11
CA CYS A 173 -7.11 -5.49 -16.22
C CYS A 173 -6.77 -4.15 -16.88
N LYS A 174 -7.77 -3.58 -17.58
CA LYS A 174 -7.72 -2.19 -18.06
C LYS A 174 -8.66 -1.34 -17.19
N PHE A 175 -8.14 -0.24 -16.67
CA PHE A 175 -8.99 0.70 -15.95
C PHE A 175 -9.71 1.60 -16.96
N GLY A 176 -11.05 1.58 -16.95
CA GLY A 176 -11.88 2.51 -17.72
C GLY A 176 -11.99 3.91 -17.10
N VAL A 177 -11.13 4.22 -16.12
CA VAL A 177 -11.09 5.50 -15.41
C VAL A 177 -9.70 6.10 -15.56
N SER A 178 -9.62 7.42 -15.71
CA SER A 178 -8.35 8.15 -15.77
C SER A 178 -7.43 7.76 -14.61
N SER A 179 -6.23 7.28 -14.93
CA SER A 179 -5.17 6.98 -13.96
C SER A 179 -4.32 8.22 -13.69
N ILE A 180 -3.76 8.28 -12.49
CA ILE A 180 -2.72 9.28 -12.15
C ILE A 180 -1.33 8.69 -12.38
N THR A 181 -0.33 9.56 -12.55
CA THR A 181 1.06 9.12 -12.67
C THR A 181 1.61 8.64 -11.32
N PRO A 182 2.55 7.67 -11.31
CA PRO A 182 3.23 7.23 -10.09
C PRO A 182 3.90 8.39 -9.33
N GLN A 183 4.50 9.33 -10.06
CA GLN A 183 5.17 10.51 -9.50
C GLN A 183 4.18 11.41 -8.76
N PHE A 184 3.02 11.68 -9.33
CA PHE A 184 1.98 12.47 -8.67
C PHE A 184 1.47 11.75 -7.40
N CYS A 185 1.25 10.44 -7.49
CA CYS A 185 0.82 9.62 -6.36
C CYS A 185 1.85 9.67 -5.22
N ALA A 186 3.14 9.43 -5.52
CA ALA A 186 4.22 9.45 -4.55
C ALA A 186 4.37 10.81 -3.88
N LYS A 187 4.37 11.90 -4.67
CA LYS A 187 4.41 13.27 -4.14
C LYS A 187 3.27 13.53 -3.14
N LYS A 188 2.02 13.19 -3.51
CA LYS A 188 0.86 13.38 -2.63
C LYS A 188 0.89 12.49 -1.39
N ALA A 189 1.42 11.26 -1.52
CA ALA A 189 1.62 10.35 -0.40
C ALA A 189 2.60 10.93 0.62
N LEU A 190 3.76 11.40 0.19
CA LEU A 190 4.78 11.99 1.07
C LEU A 190 4.32 13.33 1.67
N GLU A 191 3.69 14.21 0.89
CA GLU A 191 3.07 15.44 1.41
C GLU A 191 2.06 15.12 2.53
N GLY A 192 1.24 14.09 2.34
CA GLY A 192 0.25 13.66 3.33
C GLY A 192 0.90 13.04 4.57
N MET A 193 1.89 12.17 4.40
CA MET A 193 2.60 11.52 5.49
C MET A 193 3.32 12.54 6.39
N PHE A 194 4.14 13.43 5.81
CA PHE A 194 4.84 14.47 6.57
C PHE A 194 3.88 15.53 7.13
N GLY A 195 2.73 15.74 6.49
CA GLY A 195 1.62 16.54 7.03
C GLY A 195 0.75 15.80 8.05
N ARG A 196 1.17 14.62 8.52
CA ARG A 196 0.53 13.79 9.57
C ARG A 196 -0.94 13.44 9.29
N LYS A 197 -1.31 13.22 8.03
CA LYS A 197 -2.66 12.77 7.63
C LYS A 197 -2.79 11.26 7.81
N LEU A 198 -3.84 10.79 8.47
CA LEU A 198 -4.12 9.37 8.63
C LEU A 198 -4.46 8.69 7.29
N ILE A 199 -5.43 9.22 6.55
CA ILE A 199 -5.85 8.70 5.24
C ILE A 199 -5.47 9.70 4.16
N ILE A 200 -4.68 9.24 3.20
CA ILE A 200 -4.18 10.05 2.10
C ILE A 200 -4.81 9.53 0.81
N ILE A 201 -5.69 10.31 0.21
CA ILE A 201 -6.31 10.03 -1.09
C ILE A 201 -5.75 11.07 -2.07
N PRO A 202 -4.87 10.66 -3.02
CA PRO A 202 -4.22 11.60 -3.94
C PRO A 202 -5.21 12.38 -4.80
N GLU A 203 -6.23 11.72 -5.37
CA GLU A 203 -7.15 12.28 -6.34
C GLU A 203 -8.38 12.92 -5.69
N LYS A 204 -8.76 14.10 -6.17
CA LYS A 204 -9.98 14.78 -5.73
C LYS A 204 -11.25 14.02 -6.11
N SER A 205 -11.28 13.39 -7.29
CA SER A 205 -12.40 12.58 -7.77
C SER A 205 -12.67 11.38 -6.87
N ILE A 206 -11.62 10.68 -6.44
CA ILE A 206 -11.72 9.53 -5.52
C ILE A 206 -12.17 9.99 -4.13
N LYS A 207 -11.71 11.16 -3.66
CA LYS A 207 -12.21 11.75 -2.41
C LYS A 207 -13.72 12.00 -2.46
N ALA A 208 -14.19 12.60 -3.54
CA ALA A 208 -15.63 12.89 -3.74
C ALA A 208 -16.45 11.59 -3.80
N LEU A 209 -15.96 10.59 -4.56
CA LEU A 209 -16.58 9.27 -4.65
C LEU A 209 -16.67 8.59 -3.27
N TYR A 210 -15.58 8.58 -2.51
CA TYR A 210 -15.57 8.02 -1.17
C TYR A 210 -16.54 8.75 -0.22
N ALA A 211 -16.54 10.08 -0.25
CA ALA A 211 -17.47 10.86 0.57
C ALA A 211 -18.93 10.52 0.21
N GLY A 212 -19.29 10.46 -1.07
CA GLY A 212 -20.61 10.08 -1.54
C GLY A 212 -21.01 8.66 -1.17
N SER A 213 -20.07 7.72 -1.21
CA SER A 213 -20.34 6.31 -0.88
C SER A 213 -20.79 6.10 0.58
N LYS A 214 -20.42 6.99 1.50
CA LYS A 214 -20.83 6.92 2.91
C LYS A 214 -22.32 7.16 3.12
N PHE A 215 -22.95 7.90 2.23
CA PHE A 215 -24.38 8.23 2.30
C PHE A 215 -25.25 7.30 1.44
N ALA A 216 -24.64 6.49 0.57
CA ALA A 216 -25.36 5.59 -0.28
C ALA A 216 -25.62 4.23 0.41
N PRO A 217 -26.80 3.62 0.23
CA PRO A 217 -27.05 2.27 0.71
C PRO A 217 -26.02 1.28 0.19
N ARG A 218 -25.51 0.41 1.08
CA ARG A 218 -24.44 -0.57 0.78
C ARG A 218 -24.72 -1.37 -0.49
N GLY A 219 -25.95 -1.83 -0.70
CA GLY A 219 -26.35 -2.60 -1.89
C GLY A 219 -26.18 -1.83 -3.19
N ILE A 220 -26.45 -0.52 -3.18
CA ILE A 220 -26.27 0.35 -4.35
C ILE A 220 -24.76 0.49 -4.66
N VAL A 221 -23.97 0.77 -3.65
CA VAL A 221 -22.48 0.87 -3.81
C VAL A 221 -21.91 -0.42 -4.39
N LEU A 222 -22.30 -1.59 -3.87
CA LEU A 222 -21.85 -2.89 -4.39
C LEU A 222 -22.26 -3.13 -5.84
N LYS A 223 -23.50 -2.78 -6.23
CA LYS A 223 -23.97 -2.89 -7.62
C LYS A 223 -23.16 -2.01 -8.57
N VAL A 224 -22.90 -0.75 -8.17
CA VAL A 224 -22.12 0.20 -8.97
C VAL A 224 -20.68 -0.27 -9.09
N THR A 225 -20.04 -0.65 -7.97
CA THR A 225 -18.68 -1.18 -7.97
C THR A 225 -18.58 -2.42 -8.85
N GLY A 226 -19.55 -3.35 -8.76
CA GLY A 226 -19.58 -4.55 -9.60
C GLY A 226 -19.65 -4.25 -11.09
N LYS A 227 -20.47 -3.26 -11.50
CA LYS A 227 -20.53 -2.82 -12.90
C LYS A 227 -19.20 -2.25 -13.39
N VAL A 228 -18.54 -1.44 -12.55
CA VAL A 228 -17.22 -0.87 -12.87
C VAL A 228 -16.15 -1.97 -13.00
N GLN A 229 -16.17 -2.96 -12.11
CA GLN A 229 -15.18 -4.05 -12.15
C GLN A 229 -15.40 -5.00 -13.34
N LYS A 230 -16.66 -5.30 -13.71
CA LYS A 230 -16.95 -6.12 -14.90
C LYS A 230 -16.38 -5.51 -16.19
N LYS A 231 -16.47 -4.19 -16.36
CA LYS A 231 -15.88 -3.50 -17.52
C LYS A 231 -14.37 -3.67 -17.66
N LYS A 232 -13.66 -4.10 -16.61
CA LYS A 232 -12.22 -4.39 -16.67
C LYS A 232 -11.91 -5.74 -17.33
N LEU A 233 -12.89 -6.64 -17.37
CA LEU A 233 -12.79 -7.96 -18.00
C LEU A 233 -13.22 -7.94 -19.48
N ASP A 234 -14.05 -6.98 -19.85
CA ASP A 234 -14.48 -6.80 -21.24
C ASP A 234 -13.31 -6.16 -22.00
N LYS A 235 -12.52 -7.02 -22.69
CA LYS A 235 -11.40 -6.64 -23.57
C LYS A 235 -11.90 -6.34 -24.96
#